data_3c750180d48b276f8a57c09ec140da58
#
_entry.id   3c750180d48b276f8a57c09ec140da58
#
_cell.length_a   1.000
_cell.length_b   1.000
_cell.length_c   1.000
_cell.angle_alpha   90.00
_cell.angle_beta   90.00
_cell.angle_gamma   90.00
#
_symmetry.space_group_name_H-M   'P 1'
#
loop_
_entity.id
_entity.type
_entity.pdbx_description
1 polymer ?
#
loop_
_entity_poly.entity_id
_entity_poly.type
_entity_poly.pdbx_seq_one_letter_code
_entity_poly.pdbx_strand_id
1 'polypeptide(L)'
;MQAMNRFVEYFGAYMDEAGRLALADAAVVGMSTYHDRRELHIALQLPALVETAELERCADQIAAQMGLEKAVLTPHYASAAFSADCLPSLIANIRRHHAEVNGFFKDAKATVNGNTLHIDLQYGGREVLLAKGTDKLLAREIHKLFDLELAVEFVEAMI
;
A
#
# COMPACT_ATOMS: atom_id res chain seq x y z
N MET A 1 10.34 -28.48 -5.74
CA MET A 1 9.95 -27.07 -5.59
C MET A 1 8.57 -26.97 -4.96
N GLN A 2 8.47 -26.26 -3.90
CA GLN A 2 7.18 -26.09 -3.26
C GLN A 2 6.35 -25.06 -4.01
N ALA A 3 5.11 -25.40 -4.24
CA ALA A 3 4.15 -24.43 -4.76
C ALA A 3 3.89 -23.40 -3.67
N MET A 4 3.97 -22.13 -4.02
CA MET A 4 3.56 -21.07 -3.11
C MET A 4 2.05 -21.14 -2.91
N ASN A 5 1.59 -20.83 -1.71
CA ASN A 5 0.17 -20.80 -1.38
C ASN A 5 -0.48 -19.60 -2.08
N ARG A 6 -1.04 -19.84 -3.23
CA ARG A 6 -1.65 -18.78 -4.04
C ARG A 6 -2.98 -18.36 -3.41
N PHE A 7 -3.11 -17.07 -3.20
CA PHE A 7 -4.29 -16.49 -2.55
C PHE A 7 -5.59 -16.85 -3.27
N VAL A 8 -5.61 -16.75 -4.61
CA VAL A 8 -6.83 -17.00 -5.39
C VAL A 8 -7.28 -18.46 -5.35
N GLU A 9 -6.37 -19.39 -5.08
CA GLU A 9 -6.75 -20.80 -4.94
C GLU A 9 -7.59 -21.02 -3.69
N TYR A 10 -7.37 -20.25 -2.64
CA TYR A 10 -8.11 -20.37 -1.38
C TYR A 10 -9.32 -19.45 -1.33
N PHE A 11 -9.21 -18.25 -1.88
CA PHE A 11 -10.20 -17.19 -1.69
C PHE A 11 -10.84 -16.68 -2.97
N GLY A 12 -10.43 -17.21 -4.13
CA GLY A 12 -10.95 -16.75 -5.42
C GLY A 12 -12.45 -16.88 -5.56
N ALA A 13 -13.04 -17.92 -4.95
CA ALA A 13 -14.49 -18.15 -5.01
C ALA A 13 -15.29 -17.07 -4.27
N TYR A 14 -14.63 -16.30 -3.39
CA TYR A 14 -15.27 -15.25 -2.62
C TYR A 14 -15.14 -13.86 -3.26
N MET A 15 -14.43 -13.77 -4.37
CA MET A 15 -14.16 -12.51 -5.04
C MET A 15 -14.77 -12.52 -6.45
N ASP A 16 -14.96 -11.31 -7.01
CA ASP A 16 -15.38 -11.19 -8.39
C ASP A 16 -14.17 -11.39 -9.32
N GLU A 17 -14.44 -11.38 -10.63
CA GLU A 17 -13.39 -11.60 -11.64
C GLU A 17 -12.29 -10.55 -11.57
N ALA A 18 -12.66 -9.28 -11.36
CA ALA A 18 -11.67 -8.20 -11.26
C ALA A 18 -10.70 -8.42 -10.09
N GLY A 19 -11.23 -8.88 -8.93
CA GLY A 19 -10.41 -9.20 -7.77
C GLY A 19 -9.49 -10.38 -8.04
N ARG A 20 -10.01 -11.42 -8.67
CA ARG A 20 -9.19 -12.59 -9.03
C ARG A 20 -8.05 -12.22 -9.97
N LEU A 21 -8.29 -11.32 -10.91
CA LEU A 21 -7.24 -10.86 -11.82
C LEU A 21 -6.21 -9.98 -11.11
N ALA A 22 -6.68 -9.07 -10.26
CA ALA A 22 -5.79 -8.15 -9.54
C ALA A 22 -4.84 -8.90 -8.60
N LEU A 23 -5.31 -9.99 -7.99
CA LEU A 23 -4.54 -10.75 -7.00
C LEU A 23 -4.10 -12.12 -7.52
N ALA A 24 -4.07 -12.31 -8.84
CA ALA A 24 -3.74 -13.60 -9.45
C ALA A 24 -2.38 -14.13 -9.01
N ASP A 25 -1.41 -13.25 -8.81
CA ASP A 25 -0.04 -13.64 -8.46
C ASP A 25 0.27 -13.45 -6.97
N ALA A 26 -0.76 -13.14 -6.15
CA ALA A 26 -0.57 -12.98 -4.72
C ALA A 26 -0.33 -14.33 -4.04
N ALA A 27 0.61 -14.37 -3.12
CA ALA A 27 0.87 -15.55 -2.29
C ALA A 27 0.52 -15.27 -0.84
N VAL A 28 -0.09 -16.23 -0.16
CA VAL A 28 -0.39 -16.11 1.26
C VAL A 28 0.88 -16.40 2.05
N VAL A 29 1.35 -15.43 2.83
CA VAL A 29 2.54 -15.60 3.67
C VAL A 29 2.22 -15.62 5.15
N GLY A 30 0.99 -15.33 5.52
CA GLY A 30 0.55 -15.42 6.91
C GLY A 30 -0.97 -15.29 7.00
N MET A 31 -1.53 -15.84 8.04
CA MET A 31 -2.97 -15.78 8.27
C MET A 31 -3.22 -15.85 9.76
N SER A 32 -4.11 -14.97 10.25
CA SER A 32 -4.54 -14.97 11.64
C SER A 32 -6.05 -14.86 11.70
N THR A 33 -6.66 -15.66 12.57
CA THR A 33 -8.09 -15.59 12.80
C THR A 33 -8.36 -15.14 14.22
N TYR A 34 -9.38 -14.29 14.37
CA TYR A 34 -9.80 -13.76 15.66
C TYR A 34 -11.27 -14.13 15.84
N HIS A 35 -11.53 -15.29 16.40
CA HIS A 35 -12.87 -15.87 16.48
C HIS A 35 -13.85 -15.01 17.26
N ASP A 36 -13.40 -14.39 18.33
CA ASP A 36 -14.22 -13.53 19.18
C ASP A 36 -14.73 -12.29 18.45
N ARG A 37 -13.96 -11.79 17.48
CA ARG A 37 -14.33 -10.62 16.68
C ARG A 37 -14.80 -10.98 15.28
N ARG A 38 -14.75 -12.25 14.92
CA ARG A 38 -15.07 -12.76 13.59
C ARG A 38 -14.27 -12.02 12.51
N GLU A 39 -12.96 -11.90 12.74
CA GLU A 39 -12.04 -11.24 11.82
C GLU A 39 -11.03 -12.23 11.25
N LEU A 40 -10.66 -12.01 10.01
CA LEU A 40 -9.61 -12.76 9.33
C LEU A 40 -8.60 -11.77 8.77
N HIS A 41 -7.33 -11.96 9.14
CA HIS A 41 -6.22 -11.15 8.66
C HIS A 41 -5.31 -12.02 7.80
N ILE A 42 -5.06 -11.60 6.58
CA ILE A 42 -4.26 -12.34 5.61
C ILE A 42 -3.11 -11.47 5.15
N ALA A 43 -1.88 -11.95 5.34
CA ALA A 43 -0.70 -11.27 4.82
C ALA A 43 -0.37 -11.85 3.45
N LEU A 44 -0.17 -10.98 2.46
CA LEU A 44 0.06 -11.35 1.07
C LEU A 44 1.42 -10.87 0.62
N GLN A 45 2.11 -11.70 -0.15
CA GLN A 45 3.29 -11.31 -0.91
C GLN A 45 2.83 -11.01 -2.33
N LEU A 46 3.10 -9.80 -2.81
CA LEU A 46 2.67 -9.36 -4.13
C LEU A 46 3.88 -9.01 -5.00
N PRO A 47 3.86 -9.37 -6.29
CA PRO A 47 4.97 -9.05 -7.19
C PRO A 47 4.97 -7.59 -7.66
N ALA A 48 3.83 -6.92 -7.60
CA ALA A 48 3.69 -5.54 -8.04
C ALA A 48 2.65 -4.82 -7.19
N LEU A 49 2.74 -3.50 -7.15
CA LEU A 49 1.88 -2.67 -6.32
C LEU A 49 0.42 -2.82 -6.71
N VAL A 50 -0.44 -3.07 -5.71
CA VAL A 50 -1.89 -3.12 -5.86
C VAL A 50 -2.48 -2.00 -5.01
N GLU A 51 -3.42 -1.26 -5.56
CA GLU A 51 -4.04 -0.15 -4.84
C GLU A 51 -4.77 -0.64 -3.59
N THR A 52 -4.66 0.14 -2.52
CA THR A 52 -5.32 -0.19 -1.25
C THR A 52 -6.83 -0.33 -1.41
N ALA A 53 -7.45 0.51 -2.23
CA ALA A 53 -8.88 0.44 -2.49
C ALA A 53 -9.28 -0.92 -3.07
N GLU A 54 -8.47 -1.47 -3.96
CA GLU A 54 -8.72 -2.79 -4.54
C GLU A 54 -8.59 -3.90 -3.49
N LEU A 55 -7.56 -3.81 -2.64
CA LEU A 55 -7.37 -4.77 -1.55
C LEU A 55 -8.55 -4.72 -0.58
N GLU A 56 -9.03 -3.54 -0.22
CA GLU A 56 -10.18 -3.40 0.67
C GLU A 56 -11.46 -3.93 0.03
N ARG A 57 -11.66 -3.69 -1.25
CA ARG A 57 -12.81 -4.20 -1.98
C ARG A 57 -12.83 -5.73 -1.96
N CYS A 58 -11.70 -6.36 -2.24
CA CYS A 58 -11.57 -7.82 -2.18
C CYS A 58 -11.80 -8.35 -0.77
N ALA A 59 -11.23 -7.67 0.24
CA ALA A 59 -11.41 -8.04 1.63
C ALA A 59 -12.89 -7.99 2.04
N ASP A 60 -13.61 -6.95 1.62
CA ASP A 60 -15.04 -6.83 1.92
C ASP A 60 -15.85 -7.95 1.26
N GLN A 61 -15.50 -8.34 0.05
CA GLN A 61 -16.16 -9.46 -0.63
C GLN A 61 -15.92 -10.77 0.11
N ILE A 62 -14.70 -11.01 0.55
CA ILE A 62 -14.36 -12.21 1.32
C ILE A 62 -15.14 -12.23 2.63
N ALA A 63 -15.16 -11.12 3.35
CA ALA A 63 -15.88 -11.03 4.62
C ALA A 63 -17.38 -11.32 4.44
N ALA A 64 -18.00 -10.72 3.42
CA ALA A 64 -19.41 -10.92 3.13
C ALA A 64 -19.73 -12.38 2.79
N GLN A 65 -18.91 -12.99 1.95
CA GLN A 65 -19.14 -14.35 1.50
C GLN A 65 -18.88 -15.39 2.59
N MET A 66 -17.93 -15.13 3.48
CA MET A 66 -17.59 -16.04 4.57
C MET A 66 -18.40 -15.77 5.86
N GLY A 67 -19.22 -14.72 5.86
CA GLY A 67 -20.00 -14.36 7.05
C GLY A 67 -19.14 -13.80 8.17
N LEU A 68 -18.07 -13.08 7.83
CA LEU A 68 -17.17 -12.47 8.80
C LEU A 68 -17.56 -11.02 9.03
N GLU A 69 -17.23 -10.50 10.21
CA GLU A 69 -17.38 -9.07 10.49
C GLU A 69 -16.37 -8.24 9.71
N LYS A 70 -15.15 -8.78 9.52
CA LYS A 70 -14.09 -8.04 8.85
C LYS A 70 -13.03 -8.99 8.28
N ALA A 71 -12.51 -8.66 7.12
CA ALA A 71 -11.31 -9.28 6.59
C ALA A 71 -10.30 -8.17 6.27
N VAL A 72 -9.02 -8.43 6.50
CA VAL A 72 -7.94 -7.48 6.24
C VAL A 72 -6.89 -8.16 5.38
N LEU A 73 -6.58 -7.57 4.25
CA LEU A 73 -5.49 -8.03 3.38
C LEU A 73 -4.32 -7.06 3.56
N THR A 74 -3.20 -7.57 4.07
CA THR A 74 -2.00 -6.78 4.31
C THR A 74 -0.97 -7.10 3.24
N PRO A 75 -0.65 -6.17 2.35
CA PRO A 75 0.30 -6.44 1.28
C PRO A 75 1.75 -6.29 1.75
N HIS A 76 2.62 -7.13 1.19
CA HIS A 76 4.05 -7.02 1.32
C HIS A 76 4.66 -7.16 -0.07
N TYR A 77 5.62 -6.30 -0.37
CA TYR A 77 6.27 -6.27 -1.68
C TYR A 77 7.76 -6.52 -1.51
N ALA A 78 8.38 -7.12 -2.51
CA ALA A 78 9.83 -7.23 -2.52
C ALA A 78 10.44 -5.83 -2.57
N SER A 79 11.58 -5.63 -1.88
CA SER A 79 12.26 -4.33 -1.87
C SER A 79 12.59 -3.84 -3.29
N ALA A 80 12.96 -4.77 -4.18
CA ALA A 80 13.27 -4.45 -5.56
C ALA A 80 12.07 -3.95 -6.36
N ALA A 81 10.83 -4.16 -5.87
CA ALA A 81 9.63 -3.66 -6.54
C ALA A 81 9.42 -2.16 -6.32
N PHE A 82 10.12 -1.56 -5.37
CA PHE A 82 9.99 -0.13 -5.09
C PHE A 82 10.68 0.71 -6.16
N SER A 83 10.02 1.76 -6.61
CA SER A 83 10.59 2.77 -7.49
C SER A 83 9.89 4.11 -7.24
N ALA A 84 10.43 5.15 -7.83
CA ALA A 84 9.81 6.47 -7.77
C ALA A 84 8.38 6.46 -8.34
N ASP A 85 8.10 5.56 -9.26
CA ASP A 85 6.76 5.43 -9.87
C ASP A 85 5.70 4.93 -8.89
N CYS A 86 6.10 4.44 -7.72
CA CYS A 86 5.17 4.03 -6.67
C CYS A 86 4.55 5.23 -5.93
N LEU A 87 5.09 6.43 -6.10
CA LEU A 87 4.64 7.60 -5.34
C LEU A 87 3.12 7.84 -5.42
N PRO A 88 2.47 7.83 -6.60
CA PRO A 88 1.04 8.07 -6.65
C PRO A 88 0.23 7.11 -5.77
N SER A 89 0.60 5.84 -5.75
CA SER A 89 -0.09 4.84 -4.93
C SER A 89 0.17 5.05 -3.44
N LEU A 90 1.39 5.43 -3.07
CA LEU A 90 1.72 5.75 -1.67
C LEU A 90 0.92 6.96 -1.18
N ILE A 91 0.83 7.99 -2.00
CA ILE A 91 0.04 9.18 -1.68
C ILE A 91 -1.44 8.82 -1.53
N ALA A 92 -1.97 8.00 -2.42
CA ALA A 92 -3.36 7.56 -2.34
C ALA A 92 -3.64 6.82 -1.03
N ASN A 93 -2.72 5.96 -0.60
CA ASN A 93 -2.85 5.24 0.66
C ASN A 93 -2.87 6.19 1.86
N ILE A 94 -1.98 7.18 1.88
CA ILE A 94 -1.88 8.13 2.97
C ILE A 94 -3.11 9.04 3.02
N ARG A 95 -3.61 9.47 1.87
CA ARG A 95 -4.78 10.36 1.79
C ARG A 95 -6.04 9.75 2.38
N ARG A 96 -6.14 8.45 2.43
CA ARG A 96 -7.29 7.77 3.02
C ARG A 96 -7.42 8.06 4.52
N HIS A 97 -6.30 8.33 5.19
CA HIS A 97 -6.26 8.58 6.63
C HIS A 97 -5.78 9.98 7.00
N HIS A 98 -5.21 10.70 6.04
CA HIS A 98 -4.61 12.00 6.25
C HIS A 98 -4.99 12.93 5.11
N ALA A 99 -6.22 13.45 5.17
CA ALA A 99 -6.77 14.30 4.11
C ALA A 99 -5.96 15.59 3.91
N GLU A 100 -5.21 16.02 4.92
CA GLU A 100 -4.37 17.22 4.86
C GLU A 100 -3.29 17.17 3.79
N VAL A 101 -2.94 15.98 3.30
CA VAL A 101 -1.97 15.87 2.21
C VAL A 101 -2.58 16.14 0.84
N ASN A 102 -3.90 16.27 0.79
CA ASN A 102 -4.61 16.42 -0.47
C ASN A 102 -4.21 17.74 -1.16
N GLY A 103 -3.78 17.63 -2.40
CA GLY A 103 -3.40 18.78 -3.23
C GLY A 103 -1.92 19.16 -3.18
N PHE A 104 -1.20 18.82 -2.11
CA PHE A 104 0.22 19.17 -2.04
C PHE A 104 1.09 18.37 -3.01
N PHE A 105 0.65 17.21 -3.42
CA PHE A 105 1.41 16.34 -4.30
C PHE A 105 0.96 16.39 -5.75
N LYS A 106 0.13 17.36 -6.09
CA LYS A 106 -0.28 17.53 -7.47
C LYS A 106 0.93 17.79 -8.36
N ASP A 107 1.07 17.00 -9.40
CA ASP A 107 2.18 17.07 -10.35
C ASP A 107 3.57 16.90 -9.70
N ALA A 108 3.63 16.36 -8.49
CA ALA A 108 4.89 16.10 -7.80
C ALA A 108 5.68 15.03 -8.55
N LYS A 109 6.99 15.20 -8.59
CA LYS A 109 7.91 14.25 -9.20
C LYS A 109 8.80 13.66 -8.14
N ALA A 110 9.05 12.36 -8.24
CA ALA A 110 9.87 11.65 -7.28
C ALA A 110 11.13 11.10 -7.94
N THR A 111 12.21 11.11 -7.17
CA THR A 111 13.48 10.52 -7.58
C THR A 111 14.07 9.80 -6.38
N VAL A 112 14.58 8.60 -6.59
CA VAL A 112 15.28 7.86 -5.54
C VAL A 112 16.79 8.02 -5.77
N ASN A 113 17.47 8.46 -4.72
CA ASN A 113 18.90 8.69 -4.78
C ASN A 113 19.53 8.11 -3.51
N GLY A 114 20.21 6.97 -3.65
CA GLY A 114 20.75 6.26 -2.49
C GLY A 114 19.62 5.80 -1.57
N ASN A 115 19.66 6.26 -0.32
CA ASN A 115 18.65 5.91 0.69
C ASN A 115 17.62 7.02 0.88
N THR A 116 17.49 7.93 -0.08
CA THR A 116 16.59 9.07 0.04
C THR A 116 15.63 9.13 -1.13
N LEU A 117 14.35 9.29 -0.81
CA LEU A 117 13.31 9.59 -1.79
C LEU A 117 13.12 11.10 -1.82
N HIS A 118 13.46 11.72 -2.94
CA HIS A 118 13.26 13.14 -3.14
C HIS A 118 11.94 13.37 -3.85
N ILE A 119 11.08 14.19 -3.27
CA ILE A 119 9.79 14.53 -3.86
C ILE A 119 9.81 16.02 -4.18
N ASP A 120 9.74 16.33 -5.48
CA ASP A 120 9.73 17.70 -5.98
C ASP A 120 8.29 18.21 -5.99
N LEU A 121 8.00 19.16 -5.11
CA LEU A 121 6.68 19.76 -4.97
C LEU A 121 6.54 20.92 -5.93
N GLN A 122 5.62 20.82 -6.88
CA GLN A 122 5.45 21.86 -7.91
C GLN A 122 4.79 23.12 -7.38
N TYR A 123 4.02 23.00 -6.31
CA TYR A 123 3.18 24.11 -5.81
C TYR A 123 3.51 24.50 -4.37
N GLY A 124 4.67 24.10 -3.88
CA GLY A 124 5.09 24.41 -2.51
C GLY A 124 4.42 23.52 -1.47
N GLY A 125 4.39 24.00 -0.22
CA GLY A 125 3.78 23.25 0.89
C GLY A 125 4.76 22.45 1.73
N ARG A 126 6.05 22.54 1.47
CA ARG A 126 7.07 21.76 2.19
C ARG A 126 6.97 21.96 3.70
N GLU A 127 6.85 23.20 4.16
CA GLU A 127 6.80 23.48 5.59
C GLU A 127 5.56 22.87 6.26
N VAL A 128 4.41 22.92 5.57
CA VAL A 128 3.18 22.34 6.08
C VAL A 128 3.31 20.83 6.19
N LEU A 129 3.84 20.19 5.15
CA LEU A 129 4.02 18.73 5.14
C LEU A 129 5.01 18.28 6.23
N LEU A 130 6.10 19.02 6.43
CA LEU A 130 7.06 18.71 7.48
C LEU A 130 6.46 18.91 8.87
N ALA A 131 5.69 19.97 9.06
CA ALA A 131 5.03 20.24 10.34
C ALA A 131 4.04 19.14 10.71
N LYS A 132 3.40 18.52 9.73
CA LYS A 132 2.46 17.43 9.96
C LYS A 132 3.11 16.06 9.98
N GLY A 133 4.43 15.98 9.79
CA GLY A 133 5.16 14.73 9.81
C GLY A 133 4.91 13.84 8.59
N THR A 134 4.50 14.41 7.47
CA THR A 134 4.17 13.66 6.26
C THR A 134 5.37 12.91 5.70
N ASP A 135 6.58 13.48 5.83
CA ASP A 135 7.82 12.82 5.44
C ASP A 135 8.00 11.49 6.21
N LYS A 136 7.71 11.52 7.50
CA LYS A 136 7.81 10.33 8.36
C LYS A 136 6.71 9.33 8.06
N LEU A 137 5.52 9.80 7.71
CA LEU A 137 4.42 8.93 7.31
C LEU A 137 4.77 8.17 6.04
N LEU A 138 5.33 8.85 5.05
CA LEU A 138 5.75 8.21 3.81
C LEU A 138 6.87 7.21 4.04
N ALA A 139 7.87 7.56 4.85
CA ALA A 139 8.97 6.66 5.18
C ALA A 139 8.46 5.40 5.88
N ARG A 140 7.52 5.56 6.79
CA ARG A 140 6.90 4.43 7.50
C ARG A 140 6.11 3.54 6.56
N GLU A 141 5.35 4.12 5.65
CA GLU A 141 4.57 3.38 4.67
C GLU A 141 5.48 2.57 3.74
N ILE A 142 6.58 3.16 3.29
CA ILE A 142 7.57 2.47 2.45
C ILE A 142 8.19 1.31 3.22
N HIS A 143 8.55 1.52 4.48
CA HIS A 143 9.11 0.45 5.32
C HIS A 143 8.11 -0.68 5.50
N LYS A 144 6.86 -0.36 5.76
CA LYS A 144 5.81 -1.34 5.99
C LYS A 144 5.54 -2.19 4.74
N LEU A 145 5.49 -1.55 3.57
CA LEU A 145 5.11 -2.23 2.33
C LEU A 145 6.29 -2.93 1.64
N PHE A 146 7.47 -2.34 1.68
CA PHE A 146 8.62 -2.78 0.90
C PHE A 146 9.80 -3.24 1.74
N ASP A 147 9.71 -3.13 3.05
CA ASP A 147 10.81 -3.45 3.98
C ASP A 147 12.09 -2.66 3.63
N LEU A 148 11.91 -1.40 3.26
CA LEU A 148 12.99 -0.49 2.92
C LEU A 148 13.03 0.67 3.90
N GLU A 149 14.24 1.05 4.32
CA GLU A 149 14.45 2.23 5.13
C GLU A 149 14.94 3.36 4.25
N LEU A 150 14.02 4.26 3.89
CA LEU A 150 14.33 5.43 3.09
C LEU A 150 13.99 6.69 3.87
N ALA A 151 14.84 7.68 3.74
CA ALA A 151 14.50 9.04 4.16
C ALA A 151 13.64 9.67 3.07
N VAL A 152 12.74 10.54 3.46
CA VAL A 152 11.89 11.26 2.50
C VAL A 152 12.21 12.75 2.63
N GLU A 153 12.57 13.37 1.52
CA GLU A 153 12.84 14.81 1.44
C GLU A 153 11.88 15.47 0.47
N PHE A 154 11.30 16.58 0.91
CA PHE A 154 10.49 17.43 0.04
C PHE A 154 11.37 18.56 -0.51
N VAL A 155 11.32 18.75 -1.80
CA VAL A 155 12.04 19.81 -2.49
C VAL A 155 11.02 20.72 -3.13
N GLU A 156 11.13 22.02 -2.90
CA GLU A 156 10.27 23.01 -3.56
C GLU A 156 10.97 23.59 -4.76
N ALA A 157 10.21 23.71 -5.86
CA ALA A 157 10.73 24.37 -7.03
C ALA A 157 11.00 25.84 -6.72
N MET A 158 12.21 26.30 -6.98
CA MET A 158 12.54 27.71 -6.86
C MET A 158 12.08 28.43 -8.11
N ILE A 159 11.30 29.48 -7.90
CA ILE A 159 10.82 30.31 -9.02
C ILE A 159 11.73 31.51 -9.17
#